data_a9bfb79879a5ce98025b927064201af5
#
_entry.id   a9bfb79879a5ce98025b927064201af5
#
_cell.length_a   1.000
_cell.length_b   1.000
_cell.length_c   1.000
_cell.angle_alpha   90.00
_cell.angle_beta   90.00
_cell.angle_gamma   90.00
#
_symmetry.space_group_name_H-M   'P 1'
#
loop_
_entity.id
_entity.type
_entity.pdbx_description
1 polymer ?
#
loop_
_entity_poly.entity_id
_entity_poly.type
_entity_poly.pdbx_seq_one_letter_code
_entity_poly.pdbx_strand_id
1 'polypeptide(L)'
;MEELIQPGDTGDHETSSVIDFQTNPESYQHWRLCVEPPIATLFMDVRENGGLEPGYELKLNSYDLGVDIELSDAIQRLRFEHPDVGAIIITSAKPRVFSSGANIKMLATATHAAKVNFCKFTNETRCAMEQATALSNQCYLAVINGSASGGGYELALACEHIMLVDDGSSRVALPELPLLGVLPATGGLTRLVDKRKIRRDYADIFCTTAEGVGGKRAVEWGFVDELVAPSKMEEASLVRARLLAGRGDREGRKGIALTLLNRRFSGDQINYGYLTVEINKGNSSATFTLHGPEEECRGGLEGVLAQGAKFWLLQLARELEDAILHLRTNRSDINCWIFKAVGESEILNSYDSLLLDGVGNWFLEEIRLFWMRTLKRLDITSRSLMAIVDSGSGFSGILFELALACDRIYMLDDDAVCFVQLTQMNFGRLPMANGLSRLENRFMGDCEALAEAESVMNQRVNATDAIRLGLVTSAPDEIDWDEELRLAIEERASFSGDALTGLEANLRFAGPETMETKIFGRLSAWQNWIFQRPNAAGPGGALRRYGSGKRPVFDKRRV
;
A
#
# COMPACT_ATOMS: atom_id res chain seq x y z
N MET A 1 -32.68 1.93 -33.08
CA MET A 1 -31.57 2.87 -33.30
C MET A 1 -31.56 3.81 -32.10
N GLU A 2 -30.92 3.38 -31.03
CA GLU A 2 -30.71 4.23 -29.85
C GLU A 2 -29.29 4.76 -29.94
N GLU A 3 -29.19 6.07 -29.98
CA GLU A 3 -27.93 6.80 -29.97
C GLU A 3 -27.21 6.53 -28.63
N LEU A 4 -26.11 5.79 -28.68
CA LEU A 4 -25.14 5.70 -27.63
C LEU A 4 -24.51 7.09 -27.43
N ILE A 5 -24.92 7.77 -26.37
CA ILE A 5 -24.30 9.00 -25.90
C ILE A 5 -22.83 8.69 -25.61
N GLN A 6 -21.92 9.21 -26.42
CA GLN A 6 -20.49 9.23 -26.15
C GLN A 6 -20.22 10.24 -25.05
N PRO A 7 -19.50 9.92 -23.97
CA PRO A 7 -18.96 10.93 -23.09
C PRO A 7 -17.88 11.68 -23.89
N GLY A 8 -18.17 12.91 -24.25
CA GLY A 8 -17.20 13.84 -24.82
C GLY A 8 -16.10 14.09 -23.78
N ASP A 9 -14.87 13.81 -24.17
CA ASP A 9 -13.66 14.24 -23.47
C ASP A 9 -13.50 15.76 -23.76
N THR A 10 -14.16 16.58 -22.97
CA THR A 10 -13.87 18.01 -22.89
C THR A 10 -12.66 18.12 -21.95
N GLY A 11 -11.52 18.42 -22.55
CA GLY A 11 -10.30 18.76 -21.83
C GLY A 11 -10.45 20.05 -21.02
N ASP A 12 -11.08 19.95 -19.88
CA ASP A 12 -11.02 20.94 -18.83
C ASP A 12 -10.06 20.44 -17.76
N HIS A 13 -8.88 21.04 -17.71
CA HIS A 13 -8.02 21.04 -16.55
C HIS A 13 -8.75 21.80 -15.40
N GLU A 14 -9.80 21.24 -14.85
CA GLU A 14 -10.22 21.61 -13.51
C GLU A 14 -9.06 21.26 -12.59
N THR A 15 -8.55 22.28 -11.90
CA THR A 15 -7.57 22.16 -10.82
C THR A 15 -8.21 21.35 -9.70
N SER A 16 -8.17 20.01 -9.81
CA SER A 16 -8.47 19.17 -8.66
C SER A 16 -7.46 19.52 -7.57
N SER A 17 -7.93 19.77 -6.38
CA SER A 17 -7.07 20.07 -5.23
C SER A 17 -6.05 18.93 -5.07
N VAL A 18 -4.77 19.29 -4.90
CA VAL A 18 -3.71 18.31 -4.63
C VAL A 18 -4.05 17.60 -3.32
N ILE A 19 -4.15 16.27 -3.36
CA ILE A 19 -4.41 15.46 -2.18
C ILE A 19 -3.12 15.34 -1.38
N ASP A 20 -3.17 15.78 -0.13
CA ASP A 20 -2.09 15.63 0.85
C ASP A 20 -2.39 14.46 1.79
N PHE A 21 -1.38 13.58 1.96
CA PHE A 21 -1.48 12.43 2.86
C PHE A 21 -0.91 12.71 4.25
N GLN A 22 -0.28 13.87 4.46
CA GLN A 22 0.20 14.26 5.78
C GLN A 22 -0.94 14.85 6.61
N THR A 23 -1.15 14.31 7.79
CA THR A 23 -2.13 14.76 8.76
C THR A 23 -1.64 14.49 10.19
N ASN A 24 -2.39 14.91 11.18
CA ASN A 24 -2.12 14.65 12.60
C ASN A 24 -3.42 14.69 13.42
N PRO A 25 -3.46 14.08 14.63
CA PRO A 25 -4.69 13.97 15.42
C PRO A 25 -5.39 15.29 15.77
N GLU A 26 -4.65 16.40 15.85
CA GLU A 26 -5.23 17.72 16.13
C GLU A 26 -6.00 18.28 14.93
N SER A 27 -5.70 17.80 13.72
CA SER A 27 -6.34 18.22 12.47
C SER A 27 -7.43 17.26 11.97
N TYR A 28 -7.64 16.11 12.63
CA TYR A 28 -8.66 15.14 12.22
C TYR A 28 -10.06 15.74 12.24
N GLN A 29 -10.81 15.47 11.19
CA GLN A 29 -12.21 15.90 11.03
C GLN A 29 -13.20 14.73 11.12
N HIS A 30 -12.71 13.49 10.97
CA HIS A 30 -13.51 12.29 10.78
C HIS A 30 -13.28 11.22 11.85
N TRP A 31 -12.11 11.25 12.48
CA TRP A 31 -11.75 10.30 13.51
C TRP A 31 -11.34 11.01 14.79
N ARG A 32 -11.69 10.41 15.92
CA ARG A 32 -11.20 10.81 17.23
C ARG A 32 -10.49 9.65 17.88
N LEU A 33 -9.21 9.84 18.16
CA LEU A 33 -8.37 8.86 18.85
C LEU A 33 -8.35 9.17 20.35
N CYS A 34 -8.75 8.18 21.17
CA CYS A 34 -8.65 8.22 22.64
C CYS A 34 -7.72 7.08 23.05
N VAL A 35 -6.68 7.39 23.83
CA VAL A 35 -5.67 6.42 24.24
C VAL A 35 -5.67 6.30 25.77
N GLU A 36 -5.98 5.10 26.24
CA GLU A 36 -5.98 4.71 27.64
C GLU A 36 -5.33 3.33 27.77
N PRO A 37 -4.00 3.26 27.80
CA PRO A 37 -3.31 1.96 27.76
C PRO A 37 -3.83 0.98 28.83
N PRO A 38 -3.97 -0.31 28.50
CA PRO A 38 -3.52 -0.98 27.27
C PRO A 38 -4.51 -0.91 26.10
N ILE A 39 -5.53 -0.06 26.15
CA ILE A 39 -6.59 0.07 25.14
C ILE A 39 -6.52 1.45 24.50
N ALA A 40 -6.79 1.52 23.20
CA ALA A 40 -7.15 2.75 22.50
C ALA A 40 -8.52 2.61 21.84
N THR A 41 -9.22 3.72 21.65
CA THR A 41 -10.48 3.74 20.93
C THR A 41 -10.42 4.74 19.78
N LEU A 42 -10.74 4.28 18.58
CA LEU A 42 -10.97 5.08 17.39
C LEU A 42 -12.47 5.25 17.18
N PHE A 43 -12.96 6.45 17.41
CA PHE A 43 -14.36 6.82 17.15
C PHE A 43 -14.48 7.38 15.75
N MET A 44 -15.26 6.72 14.90
CA MET A 44 -15.65 7.21 13.59
C MET A 44 -16.77 8.24 13.76
N ASP A 45 -16.48 9.51 13.51
CA ASP A 45 -17.39 10.64 13.59
C ASP A 45 -17.25 11.52 12.35
N VAL A 46 -17.61 10.95 11.21
CA VAL A 46 -17.37 11.59 9.92
C VAL A 46 -18.17 12.90 9.82
N ARG A 47 -17.45 13.97 9.57
CA ARG A 47 -18.03 15.30 9.32
C ARG A 47 -18.70 15.31 7.95
N GLU A 48 -20.02 15.50 7.92
CA GLU A 48 -20.80 15.34 6.69
C GLU A 48 -20.39 16.27 5.55
N ASN A 49 -19.98 17.51 5.87
CA ASN A 49 -19.49 18.50 4.90
C ASN A 49 -17.96 18.57 4.82
N GLY A 50 -17.26 17.52 5.27
CA GLY A 50 -15.80 17.41 5.28
C GLY A 50 -15.22 16.59 4.13
N GLY A 51 -15.95 16.38 3.03
CA GLY A 51 -15.44 15.67 1.87
C GLY A 51 -14.25 16.36 1.22
N LEU A 52 -13.33 15.59 0.64
CA LEU A 52 -12.13 16.11 -0.04
C LEU A 52 -12.45 16.97 -1.26
N GLU A 53 -13.55 16.68 -1.94
CA GLU A 53 -14.02 17.41 -3.12
C GLU A 53 -15.43 17.97 -2.91
N PRO A 54 -15.79 19.08 -3.55
CA PRO A 54 -17.16 19.60 -3.50
C PRO A 54 -18.14 18.66 -4.23
N GLY A 55 -19.42 18.76 -3.90
CA GLY A 55 -20.48 18.09 -4.66
C GLY A 55 -21.07 16.84 -4.00
N TYR A 56 -20.54 16.37 -2.87
CA TYR A 56 -21.14 15.30 -2.07
C TYR A 56 -21.05 15.57 -0.57
N GLU A 57 -21.86 14.87 0.20
CA GLU A 57 -21.87 14.91 1.67
C GLU A 57 -21.61 13.51 2.22
N LEU A 58 -20.83 13.41 3.29
CA LEU A 58 -20.44 12.16 3.94
C LEU A 58 -21.46 11.75 5.02
N LYS A 59 -22.72 11.55 4.63
CA LYS A 59 -23.80 11.15 5.56
C LYS A 59 -23.61 9.72 6.07
N LEU A 60 -24.14 9.45 7.25
CA LEU A 60 -24.18 8.10 7.86
C LEU A 60 -22.77 7.47 8.01
N ASN A 61 -21.78 8.27 8.36
CA ASN A 61 -20.39 7.83 8.37
C ASN A 61 -19.97 7.16 7.04
N SER A 62 -20.51 7.65 5.90
CA SER A 62 -19.89 7.30 4.62
C SER A 62 -18.53 7.98 4.51
N TYR A 63 -17.65 7.42 3.69
CA TYR A 63 -16.30 7.91 3.64
C TYR A 63 -15.77 8.06 2.20
N ASP A 64 -14.83 8.96 2.05
CA ASP A 64 -13.95 9.17 0.93
C ASP A 64 -12.49 8.90 1.32
N LEU A 65 -11.54 9.26 0.47
CA LEU A 65 -10.12 9.08 0.74
C LEU A 65 -9.63 9.86 1.97
N GLY A 66 -10.23 11.03 2.28
CA GLY A 66 -9.85 11.84 3.44
C GLY A 66 -10.07 11.12 4.76
N VAL A 67 -11.18 10.41 4.87
CA VAL A 67 -11.49 9.60 6.07
C VAL A 67 -10.47 8.46 6.24
N ASP A 68 -10.05 7.82 5.16
CA ASP A 68 -9.04 6.76 5.20
C ASP A 68 -7.62 7.31 5.43
N ILE A 69 -7.29 8.53 5.00
CA ILE A 69 -6.01 9.19 5.32
C ILE A 69 -5.85 9.36 6.83
N GLU A 70 -6.87 9.88 7.51
CA GLU A 70 -6.84 10.02 8.97
C GLU A 70 -6.75 8.67 9.68
N LEU A 71 -7.48 7.65 9.22
CA LEU A 71 -7.39 6.29 9.76
C LEU A 71 -5.99 5.70 9.59
N SER A 72 -5.38 5.88 8.43
CA SER A 72 -4.02 5.40 8.14
C SER A 72 -2.98 6.05 9.05
N ASP A 73 -3.06 7.37 9.23
CA ASP A 73 -2.19 8.10 10.17
C ASP A 73 -2.41 7.64 11.61
N ALA A 74 -3.66 7.47 12.05
CA ALA A 74 -3.97 6.97 13.40
C ALA A 74 -3.39 5.57 13.66
N ILE A 75 -3.45 4.66 12.68
CA ILE A 75 -2.85 3.33 12.78
C ILE A 75 -1.32 3.43 12.92
N GLN A 76 -0.66 4.29 12.17
CA GLN A 76 0.78 4.49 12.28
C GLN A 76 1.16 5.08 13.63
N ARG A 77 0.41 6.08 14.13
CA ARG A 77 0.66 6.68 15.46
C ARG A 77 0.47 5.65 16.57
N LEU A 78 -0.58 4.83 16.52
CA LEU A 78 -0.77 3.76 17.48
C LEU A 78 0.43 2.80 17.54
N ARG A 79 1.07 2.53 16.41
CA ARG A 79 2.25 1.64 16.35
C ARG A 79 3.51 2.27 16.90
N PHE A 80 3.75 3.56 16.63
CA PHE A 80 4.98 4.26 17.02
C PHE A 80 4.85 5.10 18.28
N GLU A 81 3.73 5.80 18.46
CA GLU A 81 3.54 6.72 19.60
C GLU A 81 2.94 6.03 20.81
N HIS A 82 2.20 4.91 20.59
CA HIS A 82 1.49 4.18 21.65
C HIS A 82 1.81 2.68 21.62
N PRO A 83 3.09 2.29 21.71
CA PRO A 83 3.48 0.87 21.69
C PRO A 83 3.02 0.09 22.92
N ASP A 84 2.56 0.75 23.96
CA ASP A 84 1.93 0.19 25.16
C ASP A 84 0.45 -0.18 24.97
N VAL A 85 -0.18 0.26 23.87
CA VAL A 85 -1.53 -0.15 23.47
C VAL A 85 -1.48 -1.53 22.84
N GLY A 86 -2.24 -2.48 23.40
CA GLY A 86 -2.37 -3.86 22.89
C GLY A 86 -3.69 -4.15 22.18
N ALA A 87 -4.73 -3.34 22.42
CA ALA A 87 -6.01 -3.47 21.73
C ALA A 87 -6.58 -2.14 21.28
N ILE A 88 -7.16 -2.10 20.08
CA ILE A 88 -7.77 -0.92 19.49
C ILE A 88 -9.24 -1.23 19.22
N ILE A 89 -10.14 -0.49 19.87
CA ILE A 89 -11.57 -0.50 19.60
C ILE A 89 -11.85 0.45 18.45
N ILE A 90 -12.51 -0.03 17.39
CA ILE A 90 -13.08 0.81 16.34
C ILE A 90 -14.59 0.82 16.51
N THR A 91 -15.16 2.01 16.71
CA THR A 91 -16.61 2.19 16.88
C THR A 91 -17.07 3.51 16.27
N SER A 92 -18.37 3.73 16.23
CA SER A 92 -18.96 4.98 15.74
C SER A 92 -19.39 5.88 16.90
N ALA A 93 -19.17 7.17 16.75
CA ALA A 93 -19.74 8.18 17.64
C ALA A 93 -21.21 8.50 17.29
N LYS A 94 -21.69 8.10 16.11
CA LYS A 94 -23.08 8.33 15.68
C LYS A 94 -24.01 7.22 16.19
N PRO A 95 -25.21 7.55 16.65
CA PRO A 95 -26.16 6.55 17.13
C PRO A 95 -26.74 5.73 15.99
N ARG A 96 -26.88 4.42 16.18
CA ARG A 96 -27.52 3.45 15.27
C ARG A 96 -26.87 3.30 13.89
N VAL A 97 -25.73 3.88 13.67
CA VAL A 97 -24.95 3.76 12.43
C VAL A 97 -23.49 3.53 12.78
N PHE A 98 -22.93 2.44 12.33
CA PHE A 98 -21.48 2.25 12.36
C PHE A 98 -20.86 2.98 11.17
N SER A 99 -21.16 2.52 9.95
CA SER A 99 -20.76 3.19 8.70
C SER A 99 -21.57 2.65 7.53
N SER A 100 -21.98 3.52 6.62
CA SER A 100 -22.60 3.14 5.34
C SER A 100 -21.60 2.83 4.23
N GLY A 101 -20.29 2.88 4.52
CA GLY A 101 -19.23 2.54 3.55
C GLY A 101 -18.82 3.69 2.65
N ALA A 102 -18.19 3.37 1.53
CA ALA A 102 -17.71 4.36 0.57
C ALA A 102 -18.85 5.26 0.06
N ASN A 103 -18.57 6.55 -0.08
CA ASN A 103 -19.60 7.51 -0.53
C ASN A 103 -19.96 7.26 -2.00
N ILE A 104 -21.20 6.82 -2.24
CA ILE A 104 -21.67 6.41 -3.58
C ILE A 104 -21.68 7.60 -4.55
N LYS A 105 -22.02 8.81 -4.08
CA LYS A 105 -22.05 9.99 -4.93
C LYS A 105 -20.63 10.39 -5.37
N MET A 106 -19.66 10.32 -4.45
CA MET A 106 -18.25 10.47 -4.77
C MET A 106 -17.81 9.42 -5.82
N LEU A 107 -18.12 8.14 -5.59
CA LEU A 107 -17.78 7.08 -6.54
C LEU A 107 -18.44 7.28 -7.92
N ALA A 108 -19.65 7.78 -7.99
CA ALA A 108 -20.35 8.02 -9.26
C ALA A 108 -19.66 9.12 -10.10
N THR A 109 -19.14 10.16 -9.45
CA THR A 109 -18.54 11.33 -10.12
C THR A 109 -17.03 11.24 -10.28
N ALA A 110 -16.33 10.47 -9.44
CA ALA A 110 -14.88 10.34 -9.47
C ALA A 110 -14.35 9.76 -10.79
N THR A 111 -13.16 10.19 -11.18
CA THR A 111 -12.43 9.61 -12.33
C THR A 111 -12.09 8.14 -12.05
N HIS A 112 -11.76 7.39 -13.12
CA HIS A 112 -11.29 6.02 -12.96
C HIS A 112 -10.04 5.94 -12.07
N ALA A 113 -9.08 6.84 -12.26
CA ALA A 113 -7.86 6.91 -11.45
C ALA A 113 -8.16 7.14 -9.97
N ALA A 114 -9.06 8.08 -9.66
CA ALA A 114 -9.46 8.36 -8.27
C ALA A 114 -10.12 7.15 -7.61
N LYS A 115 -11.03 6.44 -8.31
CA LYS A 115 -11.67 5.21 -7.81
C LYS A 115 -10.64 4.11 -7.49
N VAL A 116 -9.70 3.87 -8.41
CA VAL A 116 -8.68 2.83 -8.21
C VAL A 116 -7.74 3.19 -7.08
N ASN A 117 -7.25 4.44 -7.00
CA ASN A 117 -6.37 4.89 -5.92
C ASN A 117 -7.07 4.89 -4.57
N PHE A 118 -8.35 5.26 -4.51
CA PHE A 118 -9.18 5.12 -3.31
C PHE A 118 -9.21 3.65 -2.84
N CYS A 119 -9.57 2.71 -3.71
CA CYS A 119 -9.61 1.29 -3.35
C CYS A 119 -8.24 0.74 -2.93
N LYS A 120 -7.16 1.13 -3.61
CA LYS A 120 -5.80 0.73 -3.24
C LYS A 120 -5.43 1.21 -1.83
N PHE A 121 -5.57 2.52 -1.56
CA PHE A 121 -5.21 3.09 -0.28
C PHE A 121 -6.06 2.53 0.87
N THR A 122 -7.36 2.38 0.64
CA THR A 122 -8.28 1.76 1.59
C THR A 122 -7.87 0.32 1.93
N ASN A 123 -7.50 -0.48 0.93
CA ASN A 123 -7.01 -1.84 1.16
C ASN A 123 -5.66 -1.87 1.88
N GLU A 124 -4.72 -0.98 1.54
CA GLU A 124 -3.42 -0.84 2.21
C GLU A 124 -3.61 -0.54 3.70
N THR A 125 -4.53 0.37 4.03
CA THR A 125 -4.87 0.73 5.42
C THR A 125 -5.41 -0.48 6.20
N ARG A 126 -6.34 -1.24 5.61
CA ARG A 126 -6.90 -2.45 6.24
C ARG A 126 -5.87 -3.57 6.38
N CYS A 127 -4.99 -3.76 5.40
CA CYS A 127 -3.88 -4.70 5.51
C CYS A 127 -2.87 -4.28 6.59
N ALA A 128 -2.69 -2.97 6.83
CA ALA A 128 -1.84 -2.46 7.92
C ALA A 128 -2.42 -2.79 9.31
N MET A 129 -3.76 -2.76 9.47
CA MET A 129 -4.43 -3.22 10.71
C MET A 129 -4.20 -4.72 10.94
N GLU A 130 -4.38 -5.55 9.89
CA GLU A 130 -4.15 -6.99 9.97
C GLU A 130 -2.69 -7.32 10.28
N GLN A 131 -1.74 -6.59 9.68
CA GLN A 131 -0.32 -6.72 9.99
C GLN A 131 -0.02 -6.33 11.44
N ALA A 132 -0.62 -5.24 11.95
CA ALA A 132 -0.44 -4.83 13.33
C ALA A 132 -0.94 -5.91 14.31
N THR A 133 -2.08 -6.53 14.02
CA THR A 133 -2.60 -7.66 14.81
C THR A 133 -1.64 -8.85 14.77
N ALA A 134 -1.16 -9.24 13.59
CA ALA A 134 -0.38 -10.45 13.41
C ALA A 134 1.08 -10.32 13.89
N LEU A 135 1.71 -9.16 13.69
CA LEU A 135 3.16 -8.98 13.86
C LEU A 135 3.55 -7.99 14.97
N SER A 136 2.62 -7.09 15.36
CA SER A 136 2.88 -6.10 16.41
C SER A 136 2.06 -6.35 17.68
N ASN A 137 1.24 -7.39 17.74
CA ASN A 137 0.31 -7.69 18.84
C ASN A 137 -0.61 -6.50 19.20
N GLN A 138 -0.96 -5.66 18.26
CA GLN A 138 -1.98 -4.62 18.40
C GLN A 138 -3.28 -5.11 17.74
N CYS A 139 -4.16 -5.70 18.56
CA CYS A 139 -5.38 -6.34 18.08
C CYS A 139 -6.50 -5.33 17.87
N TYR A 140 -7.15 -5.37 16.72
CA TYR A 140 -8.30 -4.51 16.40
C TYR A 140 -9.62 -5.22 16.69
N LEU A 141 -10.52 -4.51 17.38
CA LEU A 141 -11.87 -4.93 17.76
C LEU A 141 -12.88 -3.99 17.10
N ALA A 142 -13.75 -4.49 16.24
CA ALA A 142 -14.88 -3.72 15.72
C ALA A 142 -16.07 -3.83 16.69
N VAL A 143 -16.54 -2.68 17.18
CA VAL A 143 -17.75 -2.56 18.01
C VAL A 143 -18.83 -1.87 17.18
N ILE A 144 -19.66 -2.69 16.52
CA ILE A 144 -20.70 -2.23 15.62
C ILE A 144 -21.93 -1.85 16.44
N ASN A 145 -22.05 -0.56 16.77
CA ASN A 145 -23.11 0.01 17.59
C ASN A 145 -24.38 0.45 16.79
N GLY A 146 -24.46 0.00 15.54
CA GLY A 146 -25.54 0.28 14.60
C GLY A 146 -25.38 -0.58 13.35
N SER A 147 -25.91 -0.16 12.21
CA SER A 147 -25.71 -0.88 10.95
C SER A 147 -24.35 -0.58 10.32
N ALA A 148 -23.73 -1.60 9.76
CA ALA A 148 -22.49 -1.52 8.98
C ALA A 148 -22.71 -2.09 7.58
N SER A 149 -22.51 -1.25 6.55
CA SER A 149 -22.79 -1.63 5.17
C SER A 149 -21.61 -1.33 4.26
N GLY A 150 -21.41 -2.17 3.24
CA GLY A 150 -20.36 -2.01 2.25
C GLY A 150 -18.98 -1.87 2.88
N GLY A 151 -18.23 -0.88 2.46
CA GLY A 151 -16.91 -0.59 3.00
C GLY A 151 -16.86 -0.37 4.52
N GLY A 152 -17.98 -0.01 5.17
CA GLY A 152 -18.07 0.05 6.63
C GLY A 152 -18.01 -1.33 7.27
N TYR A 153 -18.65 -2.33 6.69
CA TYR A 153 -18.50 -3.70 7.14
C TYR A 153 -17.15 -4.29 6.70
N GLU A 154 -16.62 -3.90 5.54
CA GLU A 154 -15.26 -4.29 5.11
C GLU A 154 -14.17 -3.82 6.09
N LEU A 155 -14.35 -2.64 6.72
CA LEU A 155 -13.49 -2.17 7.81
C LEU A 155 -13.57 -3.10 9.04
N ALA A 156 -14.78 -3.50 9.44
CA ALA A 156 -14.97 -4.44 10.54
C ALA A 156 -14.34 -5.82 10.23
N LEU A 157 -14.42 -6.29 8.98
CA LEU A 157 -13.79 -7.54 8.54
C LEU A 157 -12.26 -7.52 8.63
N ALA A 158 -11.64 -6.34 8.59
CA ALA A 158 -10.19 -6.20 8.83
C ALA A 158 -9.80 -6.39 10.30
N CYS A 159 -10.75 -6.22 11.24
CA CYS A 159 -10.52 -6.44 12.67
C CYS A 159 -10.40 -7.92 13.02
N GLU A 160 -9.80 -8.20 14.17
CA GLU A 160 -9.63 -9.57 14.72
C GLU A 160 -10.94 -10.11 15.27
N HIS A 161 -11.76 -9.24 15.88
CA HIS A 161 -13.03 -9.62 16.50
C HIS A 161 -14.11 -8.57 16.17
N ILE A 162 -15.34 -9.02 15.94
CA ILE A 162 -16.48 -8.19 15.55
C ILE A 162 -17.63 -8.41 16.53
N MET A 163 -18.00 -7.36 17.24
CA MET A 163 -19.18 -7.30 18.10
C MET A 163 -20.30 -6.53 17.41
N LEU A 164 -21.52 -7.05 17.40
CA LEU A 164 -22.71 -6.39 16.85
C LEU A 164 -23.71 -6.12 17.96
N VAL A 165 -24.29 -4.93 17.96
CA VAL A 165 -25.38 -4.59 18.86
C VAL A 165 -26.63 -5.40 18.55
N ASP A 166 -27.23 -6.01 19.60
CA ASP A 166 -28.50 -6.75 19.51
C ASP A 166 -29.69 -5.84 19.86
N ASP A 167 -30.02 -4.95 18.93
CA ASP A 167 -31.12 -3.99 19.04
C ASP A 167 -32.34 -4.36 18.16
N GLY A 168 -32.28 -5.53 17.51
CA GLY A 168 -33.33 -6.02 16.61
C GLY A 168 -33.31 -5.38 15.21
N SER A 169 -32.57 -4.28 15.00
CA SER A 169 -32.56 -3.53 13.74
C SER A 169 -31.20 -3.49 13.05
N SER A 170 -30.12 -3.50 13.81
CA SER A 170 -28.75 -3.38 13.30
C SER A 170 -28.32 -4.62 12.51
N ARG A 171 -27.67 -4.39 11.38
CA ARG A 171 -27.26 -5.43 10.42
C ARG A 171 -25.89 -5.15 9.87
N VAL A 172 -25.22 -6.21 9.40
CA VAL A 172 -24.05 -6.13 8.54
C VAL A 172 -24.44 -6.49 7.12
N ALA A 173 -23.87 -5.83 6.10
CA ALA A 173 -24.23 -6.05 4.71
C ALA A 173 -23.05 -5.76 3.75
N LEU A 174 -23.01 -6.48 2.62
CA LEU A 174 -22.19 -6.15 1.44
C LEU A 174 -23.11 -6.05 0.20
N PRO A 175 -23.84 -4.93 0.07
CA PRO A 175 -24.89 -4.79 -0.92
C PRO A 175 -24.40 -4.23 -2.27
N GLU A 176 -23.10 -4.23 -2.53
CA GLU A 176 -22.50 -3.63 -3.72
C GLU A 176 -23.03 -4.24 -5.01
N LEU A 177 -23.17 -5.57 -5.06
CA LEU A 177 -23.66 -6.25 -6.26
C LEU A 177 -25.12 -5.91 -6.56
N PRO A 178 -26.09 -6.13 -5.63
CA PRO A 178 -27.50 -5.89 -5.93
C PRO A 178 -27.87 -4.41 -6.10
N LEU A 179 -27.13 -3.47 -5.46
CA LEU A 179 -27.48 -2.06 -5.51
C LEU A 179 -26.65 -1.25 -6.50
N LEU A 180 -25.38 -1.62 -6.73
CA LEU A 180 -24.42 -0.79 -7.48
C LEU A 180 -23.84 -1.51 -8.70
N GLY A 181 -24.05 -2.82 -8.85
CA GLY A 181 -23.47 -3.59 -9.93
C GLY A 181 -21.95 -3.69 -9.88
N VAL A 182 -21.35 -3.54 -8.69
CA VAL A 182 -19.92 -3.67 -8.44
C VAL A 182 -19.65 -4.70 -7.33
N LEU A 183 -18.37 -4.98 -7.06
CA LEU A 183 -17.97 -5.91 -6.01
C LEU A 183 -17.61 -5.15 -4.72
N PRO A 184 -17.72 -5.80 -3.54
CA PRO A 184 -17.12 -5.30 -2.30
C PRO A 184 -15.59 -5.44 -2.39
N ALA A 185 -14.95 -4.46 -3.05
CA ALA A 185 -13.58 -4.53 -3.53
C ALA A 185 -12.53 -3.91 -2.58
N THR A 186 -12.96 -3.39 -1.41
CA THR A 186 -12.01 -3.04 -0.36
C THR A 186 -11.71 -4.21 0.57
N GLY A 187 -11.69 -5.40 -0.03
CA GLY A 187 -11.23 -6.66 0.53
C GLY A 187 -12.32 -7.50 1.22
N GLY A 188 -13.60 -7.07 1.17
CA GLY A 188 -14.68 -7.74 1.86
C GLY A 188 -14.92 -9.16 1.39
N LEU A 189 -15.02 -9.35 0.08
CA LEU A 189 -15.28 -10.67 -0.49
C LEU A 189 -14.20 -11.70 -0.11
N THR A 190 -12.93 -11.33 -0.22
CA THR A 190 -11.79 -12.16 0.16
C THR A 190 -11.78 -12.43 1.68
N ARG A 191 -12.01 -11.38 2.50
CA ARG A 191 -12.04 -11.57 3.96
C ARG A 191 -13.19 -12.45 4.45
N LEU A 192 -14.34 -12.43 3.78
CA LEU A 192 -15.43 -13.35 4.11
C LEU A 192 -15.00 -14.83 3.99
N VAL A 193 -14.39 -15.19 2.87
CA VAL A 193 -14.06 -16.60 2.61
C VAL A 193 -12.70 -17.01 3.17
N ASP A 194 -11.66 -16.19 3.00
CA ASP A 194 -10.28 -16.59 3.35
C ASP A 194 -9.91 -16.27 4.81
N LYS A 195 -10.43 -15.19 5.40
CA LYS A 195 -10.17 -14.85 6.79
C LYS A 195 -11.23 -15.40 7.74
N ARG A 196 -12.51 -15.10 7.49
CA ARG A 196 -13.62 -15.50 8.33
C ARG A 196 -14.04 -16.96 8.13
N LYS A 197 -13.57 -17.61 7.04
CA LYS A 197 -13.91 -19.01 6.69
C LYS A 197 -15.42 -19.25 6.53
N ILE A 198 -16.13 -18.23 6.08
CA ILE A 198 -17.56 -18.33 5.82
C ILE A 198 -17.80 -19.29 4.66
N ARG A 199 -18.76 -20.21 4.83
CA ARG A 199 -19.14 -21.15 3.80
C ARG A 199 -19.57 -20.42 2.53
N ARG A 200 -19.09 -20.87 1.36
CA ARG A 200 -19.23 -20.17 0.07
C ARG A 200 -20.67 -19.81 -0.27
N ASP A 201 -21.64 -20.70 -0.02
CA ASP A 201 -23.06 -20.45 -0.30
C ASP A 201 -23.66 -19.38 0.63
N TYR A 202 -23.22 -19.30 1.89
CA TYR A 202 -23.62 -18.21 2.79
C TYR A 202 -23.03 -16.86 2.35
N ALA A 203 -21.77 -16.86 1.89
CA ALA A 203 -21.14 -15.66 1.34
C ALA A 203 -21.85 -15.20 0.05
N ASP A 204 -22.24 -16.16 -0.83
CA ASP A 204 -22.98 -15.87 -2.05
C ASP A 204 -24.34 -15.22 -1.74
N ILE A 205 -25.16 -15.84 -0.87
CA ILE A 205 -26.44 -15.26 -0.43
C ILE A 205 -26.24 -13.87 0.19
N PHE A 206 -25.23 -13.72 1.04
CA PHE A 206 -24.94 -12.46 1.73
C PHE A 206 -24.59 -11.32 0.76
N CYS A 207 -23.72 -11.59 -0.23
CA CYS A 207 -23.29 -10.61 -1.21
C CYS A 207 -24.33 -10.31 -2.31
N THR A 208 -25.38 -11.16 -2.42
CA THR A 208 -26.48 -10.97 -3.38
C THR A 208 -27.77 -10.44 -2.73
N THR A 209 -27.75 -10.17 -1.42
CA THR A 209 -28.89 -9.67 -0.65
C THR A 209 -28.59 -8.23 -0.18
N ALA A 210 -29.52 -7.29 -0.44
CA ALA A 210 -29.33 -5.88 -0.08
C ALA A 210 -29.55 -5.61 1.42
N GLU A 211 -30.45 -6.35 2.07
CA GLU A 211 -30.90 -6.11 3.45
C GLU A 211 -29.85 -6.49 4.51
N GLY A 212 -28.86 -7.30 4.14
CA GLY A 212 -27.84 -7.79 5.06
C GLY A 212 -28.39 -8.78 6.12
N VAL A 213 -27.53 -9.09 7.09
CA VAL A 213 -27.81 -10.09 8.15
C VAL A 213 -27.56 -9.48 9.52
N GLY A 214 -28.46 -9.77 10.48
CA GLY A 214 -28.34 -9.31 11.87
C GLY A 214 -28.79 -10.37 12.85
N GLY A 215 -28.75 -10.03 14.14
CA GLY A 215 -29.18 -10.91 15.22
C GLY A 215 -28.42 -12.25 15.23
N LYS A 216 -29.05 -13.29 15.75
CA LYS A 216 -28.44 -14.63 15.92
C LYS A 216 -27.87 -15.21 14.62
N ARG A 217 -28.52 -14.93 13.48
CA ARG A 217 -28.03 -15.42 12.17
C ARG A 217 -26.66 -14.87 11.82
N ALA A 218 -26.36 -13.61 12.19
CA ALA A 218 -25.05 -13.03 11.93
C ALA A 218 -23.92 -13.79 12.64
N VAL A 219 -24.16 -14.27 13.86
CA VAL A 219 -23.22 -15.13 14.61
C VAL A 219 -23.18 -16.54 14.03
N GLU A 220 -24.36 -17.16 13.82
CA GLU A 220 -24.46 -18.54 13.32
C GLU A 220 -23.76 -18.72 11.96
N TRP A 221 -23.81 -17.70 11.10
CA TRP A 221 -23.17 -17.72 9.79
C TRP A 221 -21.74 -17.20 9.80
N GLY A 222 -21.23 -16.73 10.96
CA GLY A 222 -19.85 -16.29 11.15
C GLY A 222 -19.57 -14.86 10.67
N PHE A 223 -20.58 -14.07 10.34
CA PHE A 223 -20.38 -12.67 9.93
C PHE A 223 -19.93 -11.77 11.07
N VAL A 224 -20.34 -12.07 12.30
CA VAL A 224 -19.87 -11.42 13.53
C VAL A 224 -19.54 -12.48 14.58
N ASP A 225 -18.72 -12.12 15.57
CA ASP A 225 -18.29 -13.07 16.59
C ASP A 225 -19.25 -13.11 17.78
N GLU A 226 -19.84 -11.97 18.15
CA GLU A 226 -20.78 -11.95 19.25
C GLU A 226 -21.87 -10.87 19.09
N LEU A 227 -23.02 -11.12 19.73
CA LEU A 227 -24.11 -10.17 19.89
C LEU A 227 -24.12 -9.63 21.31
N VAL A 228 -24.30 -8.32 21.45
CA VAL A 228 -24.30 -7.66 22.74
C VAL A 228 -25.49 -6.71 22.86
N ALA A 229 -26.25 -6.82 23.95
CA ALA A 229 -27.35 -5.91 24.23
C ALA A 229 -26.85 -4.45 24.32
N PRO A 230 -27.62 -3.46 23.85
CA PRO A 230 -27.21 -2.05 23.83
C PRO A 230 -26.68 -1.55 25.18
N SER A 231 -27.37 -1.93 26.28
CA SER A 231 -27.00 -1.52 27.64
C SER A 231 -25.70 -2.12 28.19
N LYS A 232 -25.17 -3.15 27.52
CA LYS A 232 -23.93 -3.85 27.95
C LYS A 232 -22.78 -3.66 26.96
N MET A 233 -22.99 -2.94 25.86
CA MET A 233 -22.03 -2.84 24.77
C MET A 233 -20.70 -2.25 25.23
N GLU A 234 -20.73 -1.18 26.00
CA GLU A 234 -19.53 -0.52 26.53
C GLU A 234 -18.73 -1.45 27.44
N GLU A 235 -19.38 -2.04 28.46
CA GLU A 235 -18.72 -2.97 29.37
C GLU A 235 -18.13 -4.18 28.62
N ALA A 236 -18.92 -4.82 27.76
CA ALA A 236 -18.49 -6.00 27.02
C ALA A 236 -17.32 -5.70 26.08
N SER A 237 -17.34 -4.53 25.42
CA SER A 237 -16.25 -4.13 24.52
C SER A 237 -14.94 -3.91 25.27
N LEU A 238 -14.98 -3.28 26.44
CA LEU A 238 -13.78 -3.10 27.29
C LEU A 238 -13.26 -4.43 27.83
N VAL A 239 -14.13 -5.35 28.24
CA VAL A 239 -13.74 -6.70 28.67
C VAL A 239 -13.05 -7.45 27.53
N ARG A 240 -13.63 -7.42 26.32
CA ARG A 240 -13.06 -8.06 25.15
C ARG A 240 -11.73 -7.43 24.76
N ALA A 241 -11.64 -6.11 24.75
CA ALA A 241 -10.40 -5.38 24.43
C ALA A 241 -9.27 -5.73 25.41
N ARG A 242 -9.55 -5.81 26.72
CA ARG A 242 -8.55 -6.25 27.72
C ARG A 242 -8.03 -7.65 27.47
N LEU A 243 -8.90 -8.58 27.07
CA LEU A 243 -8.50 -9.95 26.71
C LEU A 243 -7.60 -9.96 25.46
N LEU A 244 -7.88 -9.13 24.49
CA LEU A 244 -7.05 -9.00 23.28
C LEU A 244 -5.72 -8.32 23.58
N ALA A 245 -5.71 -7.28 24.41
CA ALA A 245 -4.50 -6.56 24.82
C ALA A 245 -3.51 -7.45 25.61
N GLY A 246 -4.01 -8.42 26.35
CA GLY A 246 -3.17 -9.36 27.12
C GLY A 246 -2.38 -10.38 26.30
N ARG A 247 -2.47 -10.36 24.97
CA ARG A 247 -1.73 -11.28 24.09
C ARG A 247 -0.25 -10.95 23.91
N GLY A 248 0.22 -9.80 24.37
CA GLY A 248 1.61 -9.36 24.22
C GLY A 248 2.13 -8.58 25.42
N ASP A 249 3.45 -8.69 25.66
CA ASP A 249 4.13 -7.88 26.67
C ASP A 249 4.46 -6.49 26.10
N ARG A 250 3.68 -5.49 26.51
CA ARG A 250 3.81 -4.10 26.04
C ARG A 250 3.89 -3.08 27.16
N GLU A 251 3.74 -3.54 28.40
CA GLU A 251 3.73 -2.66 29.57
C GLU A 251 5.02 -1.87 29.68
N GLY A 252 4.91 -0.56 29.89
CA GLY A 252 6.04 0.34 30.07
C GLY A 252 6.83 0.71 28.82
N ARG A 253 6.42 0.29 27.62
CA ARG A 253 7.05 0.75 26.36
C ARG A 253 6.81 2.24 26.18
N LYS A 254 7.89 2.96 25.91
CA LYS A 254 7.83 4.40 25.63
C LYS A 254 7.71 4.66 24.14
N GLY A 255 6.67 5.39 23.74
CA GLY A 255 6.41 5.74 22.35
C GLY A 255 7.39 6.76 21.76
N ILE A 256 7.44 6.78 20.45
CA ILE A 256 8.23 7.70 19.62
C ILE A 256 7.26 8.56 18.82
N ALA A 257 7.24 9.86 19.09
CA ALA A 257 6.35 10.81 18.40
C ALA A 257 6.72 10.95 16.92
N LEU A 258 5.71 10.84 16.04
CA LEU A 258 5.85 11.03 14.60
C LEU A 258 5.60 12.49 14.24
N THR A 259 6.66 13.23 13.95
CA THR A 259 6.57 14.61 13.47
C THR A 259 6.21 14.66 11.99
N LEU A 260 5.60 15.77 11.53
CA LEU A 260 5.37 16.02 10.11
C LEU A 260 6.70 16.00 9.33
N LEU A 261 6.65 15.52 8.09
CA LEU A 261 7.81 15.51 7.20
C LEU A 261 8.12 16.92 6.70
N ASN A 262 9.40 17.24 6.60
CA ASN A 262 9.87 18.50 6.01
C ASN A 262 9.91 18.38 4.48
N ARG A 263 8.73 18.34 3.85
CA ARG A 263 8.57 18.27 2.40
C ARG A 263 8.53 19.67 1.80
N ARG A 264 9.35 19.90 0.75
CA ARG A 264 9.39 21.17 0.03
C ARG A 264 9.26 20.95 -1.48
N PHE A 265 8.30 21.64 -2.08
CA PHE A 265 8.13 21.67 -3.54
C PHE A 265 8.93 22.82 -4.14
N SER A 266 9.73 22.54 -5.17
CA SER A 266 10.53 23.52 -5.91
C SER A 266 10.47 23.22 -7.40
N GLY A 267 9.54 23.85 -8.13
CA GLY A 267 9.29 23.53 -9.54
C GLY A 267 8.85 22.09 -9.73
N ASP A 268 9.60 21.34 -10.52
CA ASP A 268 9.38 19.91 -10.75
C ASP A 268 10.17 19.01 -9.78
N GLN A 269 10.59 19.53 -8.63
CA GLN A 269 11.27 18.76 -7.58
C GLN A 269 10.46 18.72 -6.29
N ILE A 270 10.57 17.61 -5.58
CA ILE A 270 10.09 17.42 -4.21
C ILE A 270 11.32 17.05 -3.36
N ASN A 271 11.62 17.87 -2.36
CA ASN A 271 12.79 17.69 -1.51
C ASN A 271 12.35 17.34 -0.09
N TYR A 272 12.96 16.30 0.47
CA TYR A 272 12.81 15.84 1.85
C TYR A 272 14.19 15.88 2.55
N GLY A 273 14.32 15.23 3.68
CA GLY A 273 15.58 15.11 4.41
C GLY A 273 16.57 14.15 3.75
N TYR A 274 16.09 12.97 3.36
CA TYR A 274 16.89 11.90 2.76
C TYR A 274 16.37 11.42 1.41
N LEU A 275 15.39 12.10 0.85
CA LEU A 275 14.84 11.78 -0.46
C LEU A 275 14.69 13.03 -1.30
N THR A 276 15.11 12.95 -2.55
CA THR A 276 14.81 13.95 -3.59
C THR A 276 14.04 13.27 -4.71
N VAL A 277 12.96 13.89 -5.19
CA VAL A 277 12.19 13.41 -6.34
C VAL A 277 12.24 14.48 -7.42
N GLU A 278 12.74 14.13 -8.60
CA GLU A 278 12.82 14.99 -9.78
C GLU A 278 11.84 14.50 -10.84
N ILE A 279 10.94 15.37 -11.28
CA ILE A 279 9.88 15.03 -12.24
C ILE A 279 10.28 15.52 -13.63
N ASN A 280 10.36 14.60 -14.58
CA ASN A 280 10.59 14.91 -15.98
C ASN A 280 9.29 14.70 -16.79
N LYS A 281 8.57 15.79 -17.04
CA LYS A 281 7.33 15.78 -17.83
C LYS A 281 7.57 15.40 -19.30
N GLY A 282 8.76 15.65 -19.84
CA GLY A 282 9.11 15.40 -21.25
C GLY A 282 9.04 13.91 -21.61
N ASN A 283 9.50 13.05 -20.72
CA ASN A 283 9.48 11.60 -20.89
C ASN A 283 8.56 10.88 -19.88
N SER A 284 7.69 11.60 -19.16
CA SER A 284 6.73 11.06 -18.18
C SER A 284 7.40 10.22 -17.09
N SER A 285 8.56 10.63 -16.59
CA SER A 285 9.31 9.93 -15.55
C SER A 285 9.49 10.76 -14.28
N ALA A 286 9.78 10.09 -13.18
CA ALA A 286 10.28 10.70 -11.95
C ALA A 286 11.48 9.93 -11.42
N THR A 287 12.54 10.63 -11.02
CA THR A 287 13.73 10.05 -10.40
C THR A 287 13.69 10.28 -8.90
N PHE A 288 13.68 9.19 -8.15
CA PHE A 288 13.77 9.15 -6.69
C PHE A 288 15.22 8.90 -6.31
N THR A 289 15.91 9.88 -5.74
CA THR A 289 17.26 9.71 -5.22
C THR A 289 17.22 9.57 -3.71
N LEU A 290 17.57 8.39 -3.22
CA LEU A 290 17.64 8.07 -1.79
C LEU A 290 19.05 8.35 -1.31
N HIS A 291 19.18 9.20 -0.28
CA HIS A 291 20.45 9.59 0.30
C HIS A 291 20.71 8.80 1.59
N GLY A 292 21.85 8.13 1.64
CA GLY A 292 22.36 7.49 2.85
C GLY A 292 22.75 8.52 3.92
N PRO A 293 22.93 8.08 5.16
CA PRO A 293 23.48 8.92 6.22
C PRO A 293 24.99 9.11 6.00
N GLU A 294 25.53 10.24 6.50
CA GLU A 294 26.95 10.55 6.41
C GLU A 294 27.80 9.80 7.46
N GLU A 295 27.17 9.37 8.57
CA GLU A 295 27.84 8.70 9.69
C GLU A 295 27.03 7.49 10.16
N GLU A 296 27.71 6.52 10.77
CA GLU A 296 27.07 5.41 11.46
C GLU A 296 26.25 5.87 12.67
N CYS A 297 25.20 5.12 13.02
CA CYS A 297 24.42 5.37 14.24
C CYS A 297 25.25 4.99 15.47
N ARG A 298 25.72 5.99 16.20
CA ARG A 298 26.49 5.79 17.44
C ARG A 298 25.59 5.39 18.60
N GLY A 299 26.08 4.54 19.49
CA GLY A 299 25.38 4.15 20.72
C GLY A 299 24.40 2.98 20.55
N GLY A 300 24.42 2.30 19.42
CA GLY A 300 23.55 1.13 19.17
C GLY A 300 22.07 1.43 19.40
N LEU A 301 21.36 0.56 20.11
CA LEU A 301 19.93 0.72 20.37
C LEU A 301 19.57 2.02 21.12
N GLU A 302 20.38 2.45 22.07
CA GLU A 302 20.13 3.72 22.78
C GLU A 302 20.24 4.92 21.83
N GLY A 303 21.20 4.89 20.91
CA GLY A 303 21.34 5.88 19.85
C GLY A 303 20.15 5.93 18.91
N VAL A 304 19.62 4.78 18.52
CA VAL A 304 18.39 4.66 17.70
C VAL A 304 17.19 5.28 18.43
N LEU A 305 16.98 4.91 19.68
CA LEU A 305 15.87 5.43 20.48
C LEU A 305 15.98 6.95 20.73
N ALA A 306 17.21 7.46 20.91
CA ALA A 306 17.45 8.90 21.08
C ALA A 306 17.14 9.69 19.80
N GLN A 307 17.41 9.15 18.63
CA GLN A 307 17.05 9.76 17.34
C GLN A 307 15.54 9.70 17.06
N GLY A 308 14.87 8.66 17.54
CA GLY A 308 13.43 8.48 17.40
C GLY A 308 12.97 8.56 15.95
N ALA A 309 12.02 9.45 15.63
CA ALA A 309 11.49 9.63 14.27
C ALA A 309 12.51 10.16 13.26
N LYS A 310 13.66 10.69 13.72
CA LYS A 310 14.76 11.16 12.86
C LYS A 310 15.78 10.06 12.54
N PHE A 311 15.62 8.86 13.14
CA PHE A 311 16.46 7.73 12.78
C PHE A 311 16.36 7.48 11.28
N TRP A 312 17.48 7.44 10.59
CA TRP A 312 17.55 7.49 9.13
C TRP A 312 16.60 6.53 8.45
N LEU A 313 16.58 5.25 8.85
CA LEU A 313 15.71 4.24 8.23
C LEU A 313 14.22 4.54 8.40
N LEU A 314 13.80 5.08 9.54
CA LEU A 314 12.39 5.46 9.74
C LEU A 314 12.05 6.71 8.95
N GLN A 315 12.91 7.72 8.98
CA GLN A 315 12.67 8.96 8.27
C GLN A 315 12.61 8.73 6.76
N LEU A 316 13.60 8.03 6.19
CA LEU A 316 13.63 7.71 4.76
C LEU A 316 12.41 6.88 4.32
N ALA A 317 12.00 5.87 5.11
CA ALA A 317 10.80 5.08 4.80
C ALA A 317 9.53 5.93 4.75
N ARG A 318 9.38 6.88 5.69
CA ARG A 318 8.24 7.81 5.72
C ARG A 318 8.26 8.79 4.56
N GLU A 319 9.43 9.30 4.20
CA GLU A 319 9.62 10.20 3.05
C GLU A 319 9.31 9.49 1.73
N LEU A 320 9.77 8.24 1.59
CA LEU A 320 9.49 7.41 0.42
C LEU A 320 8.00 7.06 0.32
N GLU A 321 7.34 6.71 1.42
CA GLU A 321 5.90 6.45 1.44
C GLU A 321 5.09 7.68 1.02
N ASP A 322 5.40 8.87 1.56
CA ASP A 322 4.75 10.12 1.20
C ASP A 322 4.93 10.46 -0.28
N ALA A 323 6.14 10.33 -0.81
CA ALA A 323 6.43 10.56 -2.21
C ALA A 323 5.69 9.60 -3.15
N ILE A 324 5.63 8.30 -2.80
CA ILE A 324 4.87 7.29 -3.55
C ILE A 324 3.38 7.66 -3.58
N LEU A 325 2.79 7.97 -2.44
CA LEU A 325 1.38 8.33 -2.32
C LEU A 325 1.07 9.61 -3.11
N HIS A 326 1.91 10.63 -2.96
CA HIS A 326 1.77 11.90 -3.67
C HIS A 326 1.79 11.71 -5.19
N LEU A 327 2.82 11.03 -5.74
CA LEU A 327 2.93 10.85 -7.18
C LEU A 327 1.85 9.91 -7.72
N ARG A 328 1.55 8.82 -7.00
CA ARG A 328 0.53 7.87 -7.43
C ARG A 328 -0.84 8.52 -7.59
N THR A 329 -1.19 9.41 -6.67
CA THR A 329 -2.51 10.02 -6.60
C THR A 329 -2.61 11.29 -7.44
N ASN A 330 -1.61 12.17 -7.34
CA ASN A 330 -1.68 13.50 -7.95
C ASN A 330 -1.01 13.59 -9.34
N ARG A 331 -0.23 12.56 -9.74
CA ARG A 331 0.56 12.58 -10.99
C ARG A 331 0.41 11.28 -11.78
N SER A 332 -0.81 11.03 -12.25
CA SER A 332 -1.12 9.88 -13.13
C SER A 332 -0.40 9.95 -14.49
N ASP A 333 0.10 11.12 -14.87
CA ASP A 333 0.89 11.39 -16.07
C ASP A 333 2.34 10.90 -15.98
N ILE A 334 2.86 10.64 -14.78
CA ILE A 334 4.22 10.15 -14.53
C ILE A 334 4.21 8.62 -14.46
N ASN A 335 4.69 7.98 -15.53
CA ASN A 335 4.51 6.56 -15.80
C ASN A 335 5.66 5.67 -15.38
N CYS A 336 6.88 6.20 -15.43
CA CYS A 336 8.11 5.50 -15.12
C CYS A 336 8.77 6.13 -13.90
N TRP A 337 9.02 5.34 -12.87
CA TRP A 337 9.74 5.76 -11.67
C TRP A 337 11.12 5.13 -11.65
N ILE A 338 12.11 5.98 -11.50
CA ILE A 338 13.53 5.64 -11.51
C ILE A 338 14.06 5.80 -10.09
N PHE A 339 14.70 4.78 -9.56
CA PHE A 339 15.29 4.80 -8.24
C PHE A 339 16.81 4.82 -8.33
N LYS A 340 17.42 5.76 -7.61
CA LYS A 340 18.83 5.87 -7.36
C LYS A 340 19.08 5.86 -5.85
N ALA A 341 20.18 5.29 -5.42
CA ALA A 341 20.64 5.32 -4.04
C ALA A 341 22.07 5.87 -4.00
N VAL A 342 22.34 6.77 -3.07
CA VAL A 342 23.64 7.39 -2.86
C VAL A 342 24.06 7.21 -1.41
N GLY A 343 25.28 6.73 -1.18
CA GLY A 343 25.81 6.53 0.18
C GLY A 343 26.91 5.48 0.24
N GLU A 344 27.69 5.54 1.31
CA GLU A 344 28.76 4.57 1.58
C GLU A 344 28.18 3.24 2.08
N SER A 345 28.48 2.15 1.39
CA SER A 345 27.89 0.82 1.70
C SER A 345 28.18 0.34 3.12
N GLU A 346 29.37 0.64 3.65
CA GLU A 346 29.75 0.28 5.02
C GLU A 346 28.85 0.97 6.04
N ILE A 347 28.54 2.25 5.83
CA ILE A 347 27.63 3.02 6.70
C ILE A 347 26.21 2.47 6.57
N LEU A 348 25.73 2.25 5.34
CA LEU A 348 24.39 1.69 5.08
C LEU A 348 24.19 0.32 5.75
N ASN A 349 25.18 -0.57 5.62
CA ASN A 349 25.15 -1.91 6.20
C ASN A 349 25.19 -1.87 7.73
N SER A 350 25.78 -0.85 8.36
CA SER A 350 25.73 -0.68 9.81
C SER A 350 24.30 -0.45 10.31
N TYR A 351 23.46 0.27 9.55
CA TYR A 351 22.04 0.47 9.85
C TYR A 351 21.22 -0.80 9.61
N ASP A 352 21.51 -1.58 8.57
CA ASP A 352 20.90 -2.90 8.37
C ASP A 352 21.20 -3.82 9.54
N SER A 353 22.44 -3.84 10.02
CA SER A 353 22.86 -4.64 11.18
C SER A 353 22.08 -4.27 12.43
N LEU A 354 21.80 -2.98 12.67
CA LEU A 354 20.97 -2.54 13.80
C LEU A 354 19.55 -3.12 13.73
N LEU A 355 18.94 -3.19 12.54
CA LEU A 355 17.62 -3.81 12.38
C LEU A 355 17.66 -5.33 12.58
N LEU A 356 18.74 -5.98 12.14
CA LEU A 356 18.92 -7.43 12.23
C LEU A 356 19.21 -7.87 13.68
N ASP A 357 20.08 -7.14 14.38
CA ASP A 357 20.46 -7.41 15.76
C ASP A 357 19.36 -7.01 16.77
N GLY A 358 18.50 -6.09 16.36
CA GLY A 358 17.40 -5.58 17.18
C GLY A 358 16.16 -6.45 17.24
N VAL A 359 16.24 -7.72 16.85
CA VAL A 359 15.13 -8.67 16.95
C VAL A 359 14.61 -8.72 18.39
N GLY A 360 13.30 -8.50 18.53
CA GLY A 360 12.64 -8.38 19.85
C GLY A 360 12.54 -6.95 20.40
N ASN A 361 13.24 -5.99 19.81
CA ASN A 361 12.99 -4.58 20.11
C ASN A 361 11.82 -4.05 19.30
N TRP A 362 10.78 -3.59 19.98
CA TRP A 362 9.53 -3.17 19.35
C TRP A 362 9.73 -2.05 18.30
N PHE A 363 10.63 -1.09 18.57
CA PHE A 363 10.82 0.08 17.68
C PHE A 363 11.53 -0.31 16.39
N LEU A 364 12.60 -1.11 16.48
CA LEU A 364 13.31 -1.62 15.30
C LEU A 364 12.42 -2.55 14.46
N GLU A 365 11.62 -3.40 15.12
CA GLU A 365 10.64 -4.23 14.42
C GLU A 365 9.58 -3.38 13.72
N GLU A 366 9.06 -2.30 14.32
CA GLU A 366 8.09 -1.42 13.65
C GLU A 366 8.70 -0.69 12.46
N ILE A 367 9.98 -0.30 12.52
CA ILE A 367 10.71 0.28 11.37
C ILE A 367 10.81 -0.75 10.24
N ARG A 368 11.21 -1.98 10.55
CA ARG A 368 11.29 -3.08 9.57
C ARG A 368 9.91 -3.35 8.93
N LEU A 369 8.85 -3.40 9.74
CA LEU A 369 7.48 -3.59 9.26
C LEU A 369 6.99 -2.40 8.45
N PHE A 370 7.44 -1.18 8.74
CA PHE A 370 7.14 0.00 7.94
C PHE A 370 7.78 -0.11 6.55
N TRP A 371 9.08 -0.46 6.46
CA TRP A 371 9.76 -0.71 5.19
C TRP A 371 9.05 -1.80 4.37
N MET A 372 8.65 -2.90 5.02
CA MET A 372 7.91 -3.97 4.36
C MET A 372 6.59 -3.46 3.75
N ARG A 373 5.83 -2.60 4.45
CA ARG A 373 4.60 -1.99 3.91
C ARG A 373 4.89 -1.05 2.75
N THR A 374 5.92 -0.22 2.87
CA THR A 374 6.32 0.74 1.83
C THR A 374 6.73 0.02 0.55
N LEU A 375 7.52 -1.05 0.65
CA LEU A 375 7.89 -1.88 -0.49
C LEU A 375 6.69 -2.62 -1.11
N LYS A 376 5.77 -3.16 -0.29
CA LYS A 376 4.51 -3.75 -0.78
C LYS A 376 3.64 -2.72 -1.52
N ARG A 377 3.68 -1.44 -1.11
CA ARG A 377 3.01 -0.34 -1.81
C ARG A 377 3.61 -0.11 -3.21
N LEU A 378 4.93 -0.22 -3.35
CA LEU A 378 5.59 -0.21 -4.66
C LEU A 378 5.14 -1.38 -5.54
N ASP A 379 5.09 -2.59 -4.98
CA ASP A 379 4.68 -3.80 -5.72
C ASP A 379 3.30 -3.64 -6.40
N ILE A 380 2.35 -2.92 -5.76
CA ILE A 380 1.00 -2.66 -6.29
C ILE A 380 0.84 -1.32 -7.01
N THR A 381 1.90 -0.53 -7.06
CA THR A 381 1.88 0.75 -7.79
C THR A 381 1.88 0.47 -9.29
N SER A 382 0.90 1.04 -9.99
CA SER A 382 0.77 0.90 -11.44
C SER A 382 1.70 1.85 -12.16
N ARG A 383 3.00 1.71 -11.92
CA ARG A 383 4.08 2.45 -12.58
C ARG A 383 5.19 1.48 -12.95
N SER A 384 5.87 1.72 -14.06
CA SER A 384 7.10 1.00 -14.38
C SER A 384 8.20 1.45 -13.45
N LEU A 385 8.88 0.52 -12.81
CA LEU A 385 9.92 0.79 -11.81
C LEU A 385 11.28 0.37 -12.35
N MET A 386 12.24 1.29 -12.33
CA MET A 386 13.62 1.03 -12.76
C MET A 386 14.58 1.44 -11.66
N ALA A 387 15.60 0.61 -11.38
CA ALA A 387 16.72 0.99 -10.53
C ALA A 387 17.95 1.26 -11.40
N ILE A 388 18.68 2.31 -11.07
CA ILE A 388 19.90 2.72 -11.77
C ILE A 388 21.06 2.72 -10.79
N VAL A 389 22.01 1.82 -11.02
CA VAL A 389 23.25 1.66 -10.27
C VAL A 389 24.37 2.33 -11.06
N ASP A 390 24.73 3.56 -10.70
CA ASP A 390 25.80 4.33 -11.32
C ASP A 390 26.90 4.66 -10.29
N SER A 391 27.84 5.50 -10.66
CA SER A 391 28.97 5.85 -9.79
C SER A 391 28.50 6.46 -8.46
N GLY A 392 29.04 5.96 -7.35
CA GLY A 392 28.65 6.37 -5.99
C GLY A 392 27.32 5.76 -5.52
N SER A 393 26.82 4.74 -6.20
CA SER A 393 25.59 4.08 -5.84
C SER A 393 25.68 3.38 -4.49
N GLY A 394 24.66 3.61 -3.63
CA GLY A 394 24.48 2.99 -2.31
C GLY A 394 23.49 1.83 -2.30
N PHE A 395 23.32 1.09 -3.39
CA PHE A 395 22.43 -0.07 -3.39
C PHE A 395 23.03 -1.26 -2.62
N SER A 396 22.87 -1.21 -1.30
CA SER A 396 23.26 -2.27 -0.38
C SER A 396 22.11 -2.59 0.57
N GLY A 397 21.94 -3.84 0.97
CA GLY A 397 20.99 -4.30 1.95
C GLY A 397 19.56 -3.83 1.69
N ILE A 398 18.99 -3.05 2.62
CA ILE A 398 17.60 -2.57 2.53
C ILE A 398 17.35 -1.70 1.29
N LEU A 399 18.35 -0.91 0.86
CA LEU A 399 18.22 -0.13 -0.38
C LEU A 399 18.30 -1.03 -1.61
N PHE A 400 19.02 -2.16 -1.54
CA PHE A 400 19.00 -3.14 -2.63
C PHE A 400 17.66 -3.91 -2.69
N GLU A 401 16.94 -4.10 -1.56
CA GLU A 401 15.55 -4.58 -1.59
C GLU A 401 14.63 -3.68 -2.42
N LEU A 402 14.86 -2.36 -2.36
CA LEU A 402 14.14 -1.41 -3.21
C LEU A 402 14.46 -1.63 -4.69
N ALA A 403 15.74 -1.84 -5.03
CA ALA A 403 16.14 -2.15 -6.40
C ALA A 403 15.52 -3.48 -6.89
N LEU A 404 15.49 -4.51 -6.03
CA LEU A 404 14.86 -5.80 -6.33
C LEU A 404 13.32 -5.69 -6.48
N ALA A 405 12.69 -4.65 -5.94
CA ALA A 405 11.28 -4.36 -6.19
C ALA A 405 11.02 -3.73 -7.56
N CYS A 406 12.07 -3.29 -8.27
CA CYS A 406 11.94 -2.70 -9.60
C CYS A 406 11.76 -3.77 -10.69
N ASP A 407 11.10 -3.38 -11.78
CA ASP A 407 10.90 -4.26 -12.95
C ASP A 407 12.21 -4.51 -13.71
N ARG A 408 13.11 -3.53 -13.70
CA ARG A 408 14.44 -3.60 -14.33
C ARG A 408 15.48 -2.91 -13.46
N ILE A 409 16.69 -3.45 -13.44
CA ILE A 409 17.86 -2.90 -12.76
C ILE A 409 18.98 -2.74 -13.79
N TYR A 410 19.42 -1.52 -14.01
CA TYR A 410 20.54 -1.17 -14.89
C TYR A 410 21.74 -0.83 -14.03
N MET A 411 22.92 -1.36 -14.37
CA MET A 411 24.17 -1.12 -13.66
C MET A 411 25.25 -0.72 -14.65
N LEU A 412 25.91 0.39 -14.40
CA LEU A 412 27.06 0.83 -15.21
C LEU A 412 28.19 -0.19 -15.06
N ASP A 413 28.74 -0.67 -16.19
CA ASP A 413 29.90 -1.57 -16.20
C ASP A 413 31.19 -0.78 -15.95
N ASP A 414 31.39 -0.41 -14.68
CA ASP A 414 32.61 0.21 -14.18
C ASP A 414 32.95 -0.39 -12.80
N ASP A 415 33.76 -1.42 -12.83
CA ASP A 415 34.16 -2.19 -11.63
C ASP A 415 34.90 -1.37 -10.56
N ALA A 416 35.39 -0.19 -10.90
CA ALA A 416 36.11 0.65 -9.95
C ALA A 416 35.17 1.41 -9.01
N VAL A 417 33.95 1.73 -9.48
CA VAL A 417 33.05 2.65 -8.78
C VAL A 417 31.61 2.16 -8.63
N CYS A 418 31.24 1.11 -9.38
CA CYS A 418 29.87 0.56 -9.37
C CYS A 418 29.84 -0.84 -8.77
N PHE A 419 29.03 -1.05 -7.76
CA PHE A 419 28.75 -2.35 -7.17
C PHE A 419 27.38 -2.37 -6.51
N VAL A 420 26.84 -3.56 -6.31
CA VAL A 420 25.69 -3.83 -5.44
C VAL A 420 26.12 -4.75 -4.32
N GLN A 421 25.39 -4.76 -3.21
CA GLN A 421 25.73 -5.63 -2.09
C GLN A 421 24.48 -6.21 -1.45
N LEU A 422 24.49 -7.54 -1.30
CA LEU A 422 23.48 -8.26 -0.54
C LEU A 422 23.85 -8.32 0.95
N THR A 423 22.86 -8.18 1.81
CA THR A 423 22.97 -8.45 3.25
C THR A 423 21.91 -9.47 3.66
N GLN A 424 21.91 -9.91 4.92
CA GLN A 424 20.86 -10.77 5.45
C GLN A 424 19.45 -10.15 5.30
N MET A 425 19.34 -8.83 5.09
CA MET A 425 18.07 -8.14 4.88
C MET A 425 17.36 -8.63 3.60
N ASN A 426 18.11 -9.04 2.59
CA ASN A 426 17.60 -9.48 1.28
C ASN A 426 17.05 -10.92 1.27
N PHE A 427 17.28 -11.67 2.37
CA PHE A 427 16.89 -13.09 2.48
C PHE A 427 15.67 -13.26 3.41
N GLY A 428 14.50 -12.76 2.97
CA GLY A 428 13.21 -13.01 3.62
C GLY A 428 12.86 -12.11 4.80
N ARG A 429 13.64 -11.07 5.11
CA ARG A 429 13.33 -10.13 6.19
C ARG A 429 12.21 -9.13 5.84
N LEU A 430 12.02 -8.88 4.54
CA LEU A 430 11.02 -7.96 3.98
C LEU A 430 10.13 -8.67 2.94
N PRO A 431 9.33 -9.67 3.34
CA PRO A 431 8.57 -10.49 2.40
C PRO A 431 7.54 -9.66 1.61
N MET A 432 7.33 -10.06 0.36
CA MET A 432 6.29 -9.55 -0.52
C MET A 432 4.88 -9.95 -0.03
N ALA A 433 3.85 -9.45 -0.70
CA ALA A 433 2.46 -9.78 -0.37
C ALA A 433 2.12 -11.27 -0.55
N ASN A 434 2.84 -11.98 -1.42
CA ASN A 434 2.72 -13.43 -1.65
C ASN A 434 3.54 -14.29 -0.65
N GLY A 435 4.24 -13.66 0.29
CA GLY A 435 5.05 -14.33 1.33
C GLY A 435 6.47 -14.69 0.92
N LEU A 436 6.85 -14.47 -0.34
CA LEU A 436 8.21 -14.73 -0.83
C LEU A 436 9.14 -13.55 -0.56
N SER A 437 10.44 -13.80 -0.45
CA SER A 437 11.45 -12.75 -0.62
C SER A 437 11.48 -12.28 -2.08
N ARG A 438 12.04 -11.10 -2.34
CA ARG A 438 12.19 -10.60 -3.71
C ARG A 438 13.19 -11.43 -4.53
N LEU A 439 14.21 -11.99 -3.89
CA LEU A 439 15.13 -12.93 -4.55
C LEU A 439 14.44 -14.24 -4.93
N GLU A 440 13.66 -14.86 -4.03
CA GLU A 440 12.86 -16.05 -4.36
C GLU A 440 11.89 -15.78 -5.51
N ASN A 441 11.23 -14.61 -5.49
CA ASN A 441 10.34 -14.22 -6.58
C ASN A 441 11.09 -13.95 -7.88
N ARG A 442 12.27 -13.35 -7.84
CA ARG A 442 13.11 -13.05 -9.00
C ARG A 442 13.63 -14.32 -9.67
N PHE A 443 14.09 -15.28 -8.90
CA PHE A 443 14.65 -16.55 -9.39
C PHE A 443 13.58 -17.62 -9.65
N MET A 444 12.32 -17.36 -9.36
CA MET A 444 11.18 -18.23 -9.69
C MET A 444 11.33 -19.67 -9.18
N GLY A 445 11.91 -19.85 -8.00
CA GLY A 445 12.11 -21.15 -7.36
C GLY A 445 13.38 -21.88 -7.78
N ASP A 446 14.28 -21.24 -8.52
CA ASP A 446 15.63 -21.73 -8.76
C ASP A 446 16.46 -21.65 -7.47
N CYS A 447 16.57 -22.79 -6.78
CA CYS A 447 17.30 -22.87 -5.52
C CYS A 447 18.83 -22.74 -5.71
N GLU A 448 19.37 -23.09 -6.88
CA GLU A 448 20.81 -22.96 -7.17
C GLU A 448 21.16 -21.49 -7.34
N ALA A 449 20.38 -20.73 -8.13
CA ALA A 449 20.55 -19.29 -8.27
C ALA A 449 20.41 -18.54 -6.94
N LEU A 450 19.47 -18.95 -6.09
CA LEU A 450 19.32 -18.36 -4.76
C LEU A 450 20.53 -18.65 -3.86
N ALA A 451 21.04 -19.88 -3.87
CA ALA A 451 22.23 -20.26 -3.11
C ALA A 451 23.51 -19.57 -3.61
N GLU A 452 23.65 -19.37 -4.94
CA GLU A 452 24.73 -18.57 -5.49
C GLU A 452 24.68 -17.11 -5.03
N ALA A 453 23.49 -16.48 -5.04
CA ALA A 453 23.31 -15.14 -4.52
C ALA A 453 23.62 -15.06 -3.01
N GLU A 454 23.24 -16.06 -2.21
CA GLU A 454 23.58 -16.14 -0.79
C GLU A 454 25.09 -16.27 -0.55
N SER A 455 25.80 -16.97 -1.43
CA SER A 455 27.25 -17.17 -1.30
C SER A 455 28.09 -15.88 -1.42
N VAL A 456 27.54 -14.83 -2.03
CA VAL A 456 28.18 -13.53 -2.17
C VAL A 456 27.65 -12.48 -1.18
N MET A 457 26.87 -12.92 -0.18
CA MET A 457 26.35 -12.04 0.86
C MET A 457 27.48 -11.29 1.57
N ASN A 458 27.26 -9.99 1.81
CA ASN A 458 28.23 -9.04 2.39
C ASN A 458 29.48 -8.78 1.52
N GLN A 459 29.49 -9.23 0.26
CA GLN A 459 30.54 -8.91 -0.69
C GLN A 459 30.07 -7.84 -1.67
N ARG A 460 30.99 -7.00 -2.14
CA ARG A 460 30.73 -6.10 -3.26
C ARG A 460 30.66 -6.92 -4.55
N VAL A 461 29.54 -6.82 -5.26
CA VAL A 461 29.27 -7.52 -6.50
C VAL A 461 29.36 -6.52 -7.65
N ASN A 462 30.35 -6.68 -8.52
CA ASN A 462 30.55 -5.84 -9.69
C ASN A 462 29.53 -6.15 -10.80
N ALA A 463 29.55 -5.39 -11.90
CA ALA A 463 28.60 -5.49 -12.99
C ALA A 463 28.59 -6.87 -13.65
N THR A 464 29.76 -7.42 -13.96
CA THR A 464 29.92 -8.74 -14.59
C THR A 464 29.32 -9.86 -13.72
N ASP A 465 29.64 -9.86 -12.42
CA ASP A 465 29.11 -10.86 -11.49
C ASP A 465 27.61 -10.63 -11.21
N ALA A 466 27.16 -9.39 -11.12
CA ALA A 466 25.75 -9.08 -10.91
C ALA A 466 24.85 -9.56 -12.06
N ILE A 467 25.32 -9.46 -13.32
CA ILE A 467 24.66 -10.07 -14.48
C ILE A 467 24.65 -11.59 -14.37
N ARG A 468 25.81 -12.20 -14.12
CA ARG A 468 25.96 -13.66 -14.01
C ARG A 468 25.05 -14.25 -12.92
N LEU A 469 24.97 -13.57 -11.78
CA LEU A 469 24.13 -13.96 -10.65
C LEU A 469 22.65 -13.60 -10.83
N GLY A 470 22.26 -12.95 -11.92
CA GLY A 470 20.88 -12.51 -12.16
C GLY A 470 20.39 -11.38 -11.24
N LEU A 471 21.29 -10.68 -10.56
CA LEU A 471 20.95 -9.58 -9.64
C LEU A 471 20.55 -8.29 -10.37
N VAL A 472 21.10 -8.05 -11.56
CA VAL A 472 20.77 -6.91 -12.42
C VAL A 472 20.23 -7.37 -13.77
N THR A 473 19.60 -6.48 -14.53
CA THR A 473 18.95 -6.78 -15.81
C THR A 473 19.91 -6.56 -16.98
N SER A 474 20.67 -5.47 -16.93
CA SER A 474 21.62 -5.06 -17.98
C SER A 474 22.79 -4.30 -17.33
N ALA A 475 23.96 -4.42 -17.92
CA ALA A 475 25.16 -3.71 -17.50
C ALA A 475 25.91 -3.15 -18.72
N PRO A 476 25.42 -2.02 -19.30
CA PRO A 476 26.09 -1.35 -20.40
C PRO A 476 27.37 -0.66 -19.92
N ASP A 477 28.33 -0.53 -20.85
CA ASP A 477 29.55 0.26 -20.63
C ASP A 477 29.26 1.78 -20.66
N GLU A 478 30.27 2.59 -20.34
CA GLU A 478 30.16 4.05 -20.30
C GLU A 478 29.73 4.65 -21.66
N ILE A 479 30.06 4.01 -22.78
CA ILE A 479 29.75 4.52 -24.12
C ILE A 479 28.26 4.38 -24.41
N ASP A 480 27.68 3.26 -24.05
CA ASP A 480 26.28 2.93 -24.36
C ASP A 480 25.31 3.31 -23.22
N TRP A 481 25.81 3.67 -22.04
CA TRP A 481 25.05 3.93 -20.82
C TRP A 481 23.87 4.87 -20.99
N ASP A 482 24.15 6.10 -21.38
CA ASP A 482 23.12 7.14 -21.47
C ASP A 482 22.05 6.83 -22.52
N GLU A 483 22.48 6.23 -23.65
CA GLU A 483 21.59 5.89 -24.76
C GLU A 483 20.69 4.71 -24.38
N GLU A 484 21.21 3.66 -23.74
CA GLU A 484 20.41 2.49 -23.33
C GLU A 484 19.35 2.89 -22.28
N LEU A 485 19.72 3.70 -21.29
CA LEU A 485 18.78 4.21 -20.30
C LEU A 485 17.69 5.09 -20.94
N ARG A 486 18.08 6.00 -21.82
CA ARG A 486 17.14 6.86 -22.52
C ARG A 486 16.13 6.03 -23.31
N LEU A 487 16.60 5.06 -24.09
CA LEU A 487 15.75 4.17 -24.88
C LEU A 487 14.82 3.33 -24.00
N ALA A 488 15.31 2.77 -22.90
CA ALA A 488 14.51 1.98 -21.98
C ALA A 488 13.35 2.78 -21.36
N ILE A 489 13.61 4.03 -20.97
CA ILE A 489 12.59 4.93 -20.38
C ILE A 489 11.57 5.35 -21.44
N GLU A 490 12.04 5.79 -22.64
CA GLU A 490 11.17 6.21 -23.73
C GLU A 490 10.29 5.08 -24.24
N GLU A 491 10.84 3.86 -24.38
CA GLU A 491 10.10 2.68 -24.75
C GLU A 491 8.96 2.40 -23.76
N ARG A 492 9.25 2.34 -22.46
CA ARG A 492 8.23 2.13 -21.42
C ARG A 492 7.17 3.21 -21.44
N ALA A 493 7.55 4.47 -21.56
CA ALA A 493 6.61 5.59 -21.65
C ALA A 493 5.79 5.60 -22.95
N SER A 494 6.15 4.82 -23.97
CA SER A 494 5.45 4.77 -25.25
C SER A 494 4.28 3.77 -25.29
N PHE A 495 4.27 2.78 -24.40
CA PHE A 495 3.27 1.73 -24.39
C PHE A 495 1.92 2.16 -23.80
N SER A 496 0.89 1.34 -24.04
CA SER A 496 -0.41 1.50 -23.38
C SER A 496 -0.26 1.39 -21.85
N GLY A 497 -0.66 2.43 -21.13
CA GLY A 497 -0.67 2.44 -19.66
C GLY A 497 -1.51 1.29 -19.08
N ASP A 498 -2.66 0.99 -19.70
CA ASP A 498 -3.54 -0.11 -19.27
C ASP A 498 -2.85 -1.48 -19.41
N ALA A 499 -2.21 -1.73 -20.57
CA ALA A 499 -1.54 -3.01 -20.84
C ALA A 499 -0.31 -3.22 -19.93
N LEU A 500 0.51 -2.17 -19.72
CA LEU A 500 1.63 -2.22 -18.78
C LEU A 500 1.17 -2.49 -17.34
N THR A 501 0.09 -1.85 -16.90
CA THR A 501 -0.47 -2.10 -15.55
C THR A 501 -0.84 -3.58 -15.37
N GLY A 502 -1.54 -4.16 -16.35
CA GLY A 502 -1.88 -5.59 -16.31
C GLY A 502 -0.65 -6.50 -16.38
N LEU A 503 0.33 -6.19 -17.23
CA LEU A 503 1.58 -6.95 -17.36
C LEU A 503 2.35 -6.96 -16.03
N GLU A 504 2.64 -5.80 -15.47
CA GLU A 504 3.42 -5.64 -14.24
C GLU A 504 2.72 -6.29 -13.04
N ALA A 505 1.39 -6.14 -12.90
CA ALA A 505 0.62 -6.80 -11.85
C ALA A 505 0.70 -8.33 -11.92
N ASN A 506 0.82 -8.91 -13.11
CA ASN A 506 0.98 -10.36 -13.27
C ASN A 506 2.41 -10.83 -13.06
N LEU A 507 3.42 -10.06 -13.48
CA LEU A 507 4.84 -10.44 -13.33
C LEU A 507 5.35 -10.27 -11.90
N ARG A 508 4.99 -9.16 -11.21
CA ARG A 508 5.45 -8.89 -9.84
C ARG A 508 4.94 -9.90 -8.82
N PHE A 509 3.78 -10.51 -9.07
CA PHE A 509 3.18 -11.50 -8.17
C PHE A 509 3.25 -12.93 -8.73
N ALA A 510 4.37 -13.31 -9.31
CA ALA A 510 4.68 -14.71 -9.52
C ALA A 510 4.73 -15.45 -8.15
N GLY A 511 4.42 -16.73 -8.09
CA GLY A 511 4.54 -17.46 -6.83
C GLY A 511 3.38 -18.43 -6.56
N PRO A 512 3.05 -18.73 -5.30
CA PRO A 512 2.50 -20.02 -4.84
C PRO A 512 1.06 -20.35 -5.24
N GLU A 513 0.42 -19.63 -6.14
CA GLU A 513 -0.87 -20.02 -6.70
C GLU A 513 -0.71 -21.11 -7.76
N THR A 514 -1.78 -21.88 -8.06
CA THR A 514 -1.78 -22.81 -9.18
C THR A 514 -1.78 -22.06 -10.52
N MET A 515 -1.29 -22.70 -11.59
CA MET A 515 -1.31 -22.12 -12.94
C MET A 515 -2.73 -21.72 -13.36
N GLU A 516 -3.71 -22.55 -13.06
CA GLU A 516 -5.11 -22.30 -13.43
C GLU A 516 -5.69 -21.10 -12.69
N THR A 517 -5.46 -20.97 -11.38
CA THR A 517 -5.97 -19.81 -10.62
C THR A 517 -5.30 -18.51 -11.08
N LYS A 518 -4.01 -18.54 -11.43
CA LYS A 518 -3.32 -17.38 -12.01
C LYS A 518 -3.89 -16.96 -13.36
N ILE A 519 -4.12 -17.92 -14.25
CA ILE A 519 -4.66 -17.65 -15.58
C ILE A 519 -6.10 -17.13 -15.46
N PHE A 520 -6.98 -17.87 -14.80
CA PHE A 520 -8.42 -17.55 -14.84
C PHE A 520 -8.84 -16.53 -13.77
N GLY A 521 -8.24 -16.53 -12.60
CA GLY A 521 -8.57 -15.59 -11.53
C GLY A 521 -7.88 -14.23 -11.65
N ARG A 522 -6.74 -14.15 -12.38
CA ARG A 522 -5.94 -12.93 -12.45
C ARG A 522 -5.66 -12.47 -13.89
N LEU A 523 -4.92 -13.24 -14.68
CA LEU A 523 -4.52 -12.82 -16.03
C LEU A 523 -5.74 -12.54 -16.92
N SER A 524 -6.71 -13.45 -16.95
CA SER A 524 -7.94 -13.28 -17.74
C SER A 524 -8.79 -12.10 -17.25
N ALA A 525 -8.85 -11.85 -15.94
CA ALA A 525 -9.55 -10.69 -15.40
C ALA A 525 -8.92 -9.36 -15.85
N TRP A 526 -7.58 -9.26 -15.81
CA TRP A 526 -6.85 -8.10 -16.36
C TRP A 526 -7.09 -7.95 -17.85
N GLN A 527 -7.01 -9.03 -18.64
CA GLN A 527 -7.20 -8.99 -20.07
C GLN A 527 -8.65 -8.57 -20.43
N ASN A 528 -9.66 -9.07 -19.71
CA ASN A 528 -11.04 -8.67 -19.90
C ASN A 528 -11.26 -7.18 -19.63
N TRP A 529 -10.61 -6.61 -18.60
CA TRP A 529 -10.63 -5.18 -18.36
C TRP A 529 -9.92 -4.40 -19.47
N ILE A 530 -8.72 -4.84 -19.90
CA ILE A 530 -7.92 -4.18 -20.96
C ILE A 530 -8.70 -4.13 -22.27
N PHE A 531 -9.43 -5.18 -22.64
CA PHE A 531 -10.22 -5.22 -23.88
C PHE A 531 -11.29 -4.12 -23.97
N GLN A 532 -11.76 -3.60 -22.85
CA GLN A 532 -12.76 -2.52 -22.82
C GLN A 532 -12.13 -1.11 -22.79
N ARG A 533 -10.80 -1.03 -22.59
CA ARG A 533 -10.13 0.25 -22.44
C ARG A 533 -9.93 0.95 -23.79
N PRO A 534 -9.98 2.30 -23.81
CA PRO A 534 -9.78 3.07 -25.04
C PRO A 534 -8.46 2.77 -25.75
N ASN A 535 -7.37 2.51 -25.03
CA ASN A 535 -6.07 2.15 -25.59
C ASN A 535 -6.11 0.85 -26.42
N ALA A 536 -6.98 -0.09 -26.09
CA ALA A 536 -7.16 -1.31 -26.87
C ALA A 536 -8.26 -1.15 -27.94
N ALA A 537 -9.49 -0.82 -27.52
CA ALA A 537 -10.69 -0.93 -28.34
C ALA A 537 -11.24 0.41 -28.87
N GLY A 538 -10.75 1.55 -28.39
CA GLY A 538 -11.19 2.89 -28.81
C GLY A 538 -10.86 3.22 -30.28
N PRO A 539 -11.34 4.34 -30.81
CA PRO A 539 -11.09 4.75 -32.20
C PRO A 539 -9.61 4.90 -32.55
N GLY A 540 -8.79 5.32 -31.57
CA GLY A 540 -7.31 5.41 -31.66
C GLY A 540 -6.58 4.17 -31.18
N GLY A 541 -7.31 3.18 -30.67
CA GLY A 541 -6.76 2.01 -29.99
C GLY A 541 -6.06 1.02 -30.92
N ALA A 542 -5.17 0.22 -30.32
CA ALA A 542 -4.30 -0.67 -31.07
C ALA A 542 -5.05 -1.71 -31.89
N LEU A 543 -6.10 -2.34 -31.35
CA LEU A 543 -6.86 -3.38 -32.05
C LEU A 543 -7.54 -2.87 -33.33
N ARG A 544 -8.03 -1.61 -33.32
CA ARG A 544 -8.67 -1.01 -34.53
C ARG A 544 -7.67 -0.50 -35.55
N ARG A 545 -6.47 -0.13 -35.12
CA ARG A 545 -5.43 0.39 -36.01
C ARG A 545 -4.49 -0.68 -36.53
N TYR A 546 -4.54 -1.87 -35.98
CA TYR A 546 -3.71 -2.99 -36.46
C TYR A 546 -3.99 -3.28 -37.95
N GLY A 547 -2.93 -3.38 -38.74
CA GLY A 547 -3.02 -3.62 -40.16
C GLY A 547 -3.43 -2.40 -41.02
N SER A 548 -3.76 -1.25 -40.44
CA SER A 548 -4.18 -0.04 -41.19
C SER A 548 -3.02 0.86 -41.64
N GLY A 549 -1.79 0.54 -41.27
CA GLY A 549 -0.61 1.39 -41.51
C GLY A 549 -0.53 2.62 -40.58
N LYS A 550 -1.49 2.82 -39.70
CA LYS A 550 -1.51 3.91 -38.69
C LYS A 550 -1.05 3.41 -37.34
N ARG A 551 -0.19 4.17 -36.67
CA ARG A 551 0.21 3.86 -35.29
C ARG A 551 -0.96 4.09 -34.33
N PRO A 552 -1.10 3.28 -33.25
CA PRO A 552 -2.05 3.56 -32.19
C PRO A 552 -1.68 4.84 -31.44
N VAL A 553 -2.69 5.50 -30.87
CA VAL A 553 -2.50 6.65 -29.97
C VAL A 553 -2.98 6.22 -28.60
N PHE A 554 -2.07 6.22 -27.63
CA PHE A 554 -2.35 5.76 -26.28
C PHE A 554 -2.53 6.93 -25.31
N ASP A 555 -3.56 6.84 -24.46
CA ASP A 555 -3.57 7.56 -23.20
C ASP A 555 -2.52 6.90 -22.29
N LYS A 556 -1.53 7.67 -21.90
CA LYS A 556 -0.38 7.19 -21.13
C LYS A 556 -0.61 7.23 -19.63
N ARG A 557 -1.69 7.87 -19.15
CA ARG A 557 -2.01 7.96 -17.73
C ARG A 557 -2.18 6.57 -17.12
N ARG A 558 -1.69 6.40 -15.91
CA ARG A 558 -1.68 5.11 -15.21
C ARG A 558 -2.35 5.20 -13.86
N VAL A 559 -2.98 4.09 -13.42
CA VAL A 559 -3.79 4.02 -12.21
C VAL A 559 -3.48 2.77 -11.37
#